data_ad85a3b0ca526e7612f1918fb75def8a
#
_entry.id   ad85a3b0ca526e7612f1918fb75def8a
#
_cell.length_a   1.000
_cell.length_b   1.000
_cell.length_c   1.000
_cell.angle_alpha   90.00
_cell.angle_beta   90.00
_cell.angle_gamma   90.00
#
_symmetry.space_group_name_H-M   'P 1'
#
loop_
_entity.id
_entity.type
_entity.pdbx_description
1 polymer ?
#
loop_
_entity_poly.entity_id
_entity_poly.type
_entity_poly.pdbx_seq_one_letter_code
_entity_poly.pdbx_strand_id
1 'polypeptide(L)'
;VYIFDRLNQTAFRRNIQKKNLFNSTYLERRKNMYESWENLERDCLCCEKCNLCKTRTNVVFGVGNQNAEVLFIGEGPGQNEDLQGEPFVGRGGQLLDKMLKAIDLDRNKNIYIANIVKCRPPQNRDPLPEEQEACIGWLRNQVALIRPKIIVCLGRIAAMKIIKPDMKITKEHGIFFERNGLLMMATLHPAALLRNPRQKPDAFEDFLKLQKKINEICEHTYN
;
A
#
# COMPACT_ATOMS: atom_id res chain seq x y z
N VAL A 1 -1.71 26.92 -48.41
CA VAL A 1 -1.58 27.67 -47.14
C VAL A 1 -2.66 27.24 -46.12
N TYR A 2 -3.82 26.65 -46.53
CA TYR A 2 -4.94 26.29 -45.60
C TYR A 2 -4.89 24.94 -44.92
N ILE A 3 -3.86 24.09 -45.12
CA ILE A 3 -3.80 22.73 -44.54
C ILE A 3 -3.00 22.73 -43.24
N PHE A 4 -2.10 23.67 -43.03
CA PHE A 4 -1.25 23.73 -41.80
C PHE A 4 -2.00 24.29 -40.57
N ASP A 5 -3.05 25.05 -40.73
CA ASP A 5 -3.80 25.66 -39.61
C ASP A 5 -4.74 24.69 -38.87
N ARG A 6 -5.28 23.66 -39.55
CA ARG A 6 -6.14 22.65 -38.92
C ARG A 6 -5.40 21.67 -38.03
N LEU A 7 -4.14 21.33 -38.34
CA LEU A 7 -3.33 20.41 -37.55
C LEU A 7 -2.85 21.06 -36.23
N ASN A 8 -2.51 22.35 -36.26
CA ASN A 8 -2.13 23.11 -35.07
C ASN A 8 -3.30 23.34 -34.09
N GLN A 9 -4.50 23.59 -34.61
CA GLN A 9 -5.70 23.80 -33.77
C GLN A 9 -6.14 22.50 -33.09
N THR A 10 -6.01 21.34 -33.74
CA THR A 10 -6.32 20.02 -33.13
C THR A 10 -5.30 19.61 -32.09
N ALA A 11 -4.01 19.85 -32.32
CA ALA A 11 -2.96 19.62 -31.34
C ALA A 11 -3.07 20.55 -30.14
N PHE A 12 -3.40 21.83 -30.36
CA PHE A 12 -3.61 22.81 -29.31
C PHE A 12 -4.85 22.48 -28.46
N ARG A 13 -5.99 22.10 -29.08
CA ARG A 13 -7.19 21.66 -28.38
C ARG A 13 -6.98 20.38 -27.58
N ARG A 14 -6.21 19.41 -28.10
CA ARG A 14 -5.84 18.19 -27.34
C ARG A 14 -4.95 18.50 -26.12
N ASN A 15 -4.04 19.46 -26.22
CA ASN A 15 -3.21 19.90 -25.11
C ASN A 15 -4.01 20.66 -24.04
N ILE A 16 -4.97 21.50 -24.44
CA ILE A 16 -5.87 22.17 -23.49
C ILE A 16 -6.79 21.17 -22.80
N GLN A 17 -7.37 20.20 -23.53
CA GLN A 17 -8.16 19.13 -22.93
C GLN A 17 -7.35 18.26 -21.96
N LYS A 18 -6.11 17.90 -22.30
CA LYS A 18 -5.21 17.17 -21.36
C LYS A 18 -4.86 18.00 -20.13
N LYS A 19 -4.58 19.31 -20.27
CA LYS A 19 -4.33 20.21 -19.13
C LYS A 19 -5.58 20.39 -18.26
N ASN A 20 -6.76 20.53 -18.85
CA ASN A 20 -8.01 20.68 -18.12
C ASN A 20 -8.42 19.36 -17.43
N LEU A 21 -8.20 18.21 -18.06
CA LEU A 21 -8.40 16.89 -17.44
C LEU A 21 -7.41 16.64 -16.30
N PHE A 22 -6.15 17.06 -16.48
CA PHE A 22 -5.11 16.97 -15.44
C PHE A 22 -5.42 17.90 -14.26
N ASN A 23 -5.88 19.12 -14.51
CA ASN A 23 -6.29 20.06 -13.46
C ASN A 23 -7.58 19.62 -12.75
N SER A 24 -8.58 19.08 -13.48
CA SER A 24 -9.80 18.53 -12.88
C SER A 24 -9.49 17.35 -11.97
N THR A 25 -8.69 16.36 -12.43
CA THR A 25 -8.27 15.24 -11.62
C THR A 25 -7.36 15.63 -10.45
N TYR A 26 -6.55 16.70 -10.60
CA TYR A 26 -5.72 17.23 -9.51
C TYR A 26 -6.58 17.93 -8.44
N LEU A 27 -7.58 18.73 -8.85
CA LEU A 27 -8.50 19.40 -7.94
C LEU A 27 -9.45 18.43 -7.25
N GLU A 28 -9.93 17.40 -7.95
CA GLU A 28 -10.73 16.32 -7.35
C GLU A 28 -9.91 15.49 -6.36
N ARG A 29 -8.63 15.24 -6.64
CA ARG A 29 -7.70 14.57 -5.69
C ARG A 29 -7.49 15.40 -4.42
N ARG A 30 -7.40 16.74 -4.52
CA ARG A 30 -7.29 17.62 -3.35
C ARG A 30 -8.57 17.68 -2.52
N LYS A 31 -9.76 17.62 -3.15
CA LYS A 31 -11.05 17.62 -2.43
C LYS A 31 -11.29 16.39 -1.55
N ASN A 32 -10.57 15.29 -1.82
CA ASN A 32 -10.70 14.02 -1.10
C ASN A 32 -9.53 13.73 -0.17
N MET A 33 -8.68 14.71 0.13
CA MET A 33 -7.55 14.55 1.07
C MET A 33 -7.99 14.91 2.48
N TYR A 34 -7.78 14.00 3.41
CA TYR A 34 -8.01 14.24 4.82
C TYR A 34 -6.87 15.10 5.39
N GLU A 35 -7.23 16.04 6.27
CA GLU A 35 -6.27 16.91 6.95
C GLU A 35 -5.84 16.34 8.31
N SER A 36 -6.64 15.43 8.89
CA SER A 36 -6.31 14.78 10.14
C SER A 36 -6.50 13.26 10.08
N TRP A 37 -5.68 12.58 10.88
CA TRP A 37 -5.70 11.13 11.03
C TRP A 37 -7.00 10.64 11.65
N GLU A 38 -7.49 11.33 12.67
CA GLU A 38 -8.71 10.98 13.42
C GLU A 38 -9.94 11.00 12.52
N ASN A 39 -10.03 12.02 11.65
CA ASN A 39 -11.14 12.13 10.68
C ASN A 39 -11.06 11.02 9.64
N LEU A 40 -9.85 10.73 9.12
CA LEU A 40 -9.64 9.65 8.16
C LEU A 40 -10.02 8.29 8.75
N GLU A 41 -9.60 8.00 9.98
CA GLU A 41 -9.87 6.74 10.67
C GLU A 41 -11.37 6.59 10.97
N ARG A 42 -11.99 7.59 11.60
CA ARG A 42 -13.42 7.59 11.92
C ARG A 42 -14.27 7.30 10.67
N ASP A 43 -14.01 7.99 9.56
CA ASP A 43 -14.80 7.84 8.34
C ASP A 43 -14.50 6.51 7.63
N CYS A 44 -13.28 5.99 7.76
CA CYS A 44 -12.92 4.66 7.25
C CYS A 44 -13.63 3.55 8.03
N LEU A 45 -13.74 3.66 9.35
CA LEU A 45 -14.42 2.68 10.21
C LEU A 45 -15.91 2.53 9.85
N CYS A 46 -16.55 3.60 9.38
CA CYS A 46 -17.95 3.60 8.92
C CYS A 46 -18.09 3.34 7.40
N CYS A 47 -17.05 2.91 6.70
CA CYS A 47 -17.04 2.80 5.24
C CYS A 47 -18.01 1.73 4.70
N GLU A 48 -18.84 2.10 3.72
CA GLU A 48 -19.77 1.21 3.01
C GLU A 48 -19.58 1.25 1.47
N LYS A 49 -18.38 1.62 0.98
CA LYS A 49 -18.13 1.89 -0.45
C LYS A 49 -18.12 0.64 -1.35
N CYS A 50 -18.07 -0.57 -0.80
CA CYS A 50 -18.10 -1.81 -1.58
C CYS A 50 -18.76 -2.96 -0.79
N ASN A 51 -19.05 -4.06 -1.48
CA ASN A 51 -19.77 -5.21 -0.91
C ASN A 51 -19.05 -5.90 0.25
N LEU A 52 -17.75 -5.68 0.45
CA LEU A 52 -17.02 -6.25 1.60
C LEU A 52 -17.55 -5.75 2.95
N CYS A 53 -18.20 -4.59 2.98
CA CYS A 53 -18.82 -4.06 4.20
C CYS A 53 -19.93 -4.96 4.75
N LYS A 54 -20.59 -5.76 3.90
CA LYS A 54 -21.71 -6.62 4.29
C LYS A 54 -21.29 -7.88 5.03
N THR A 55 -20.03 -8.29 4.90
CA THR A 55 -19.52 -9.57 5.41
C THR A 55 -18.37 -9.43 6.40
N ARG A 56 -17.83 -8.22 6.58
CA ARG A 56 -16.80 -7.94 7.57
C ARG A 56 -17.36 -8.01 8.99
N THR A 57 -16.53 -8.38 9.93
CA THR A 57 -16.78 -8.17 11.37
C THR A 57 -16.27 -6.79 11.75
N ASN A 58 -15.03 -6.45 11.40
CA ASN A 58 -14.42 -5.17 11.65
C ASN A 58 -13.78 -4.58 10.38
N VAL A 59 -13.64 -3.26 10.36
CA VAL A 59 -12.70 -2.59 9.45
C VAL A 59 -11.31 -2.71 10.04
N VAL A 60 -10.35 -3.15 9.24
CA VAL A 60 -8.93 -3.22 9.61
C VAL A 60 -8.24 -2.00 9.01
N PHE A 61 -8.20 -0.90 9.76
CA PHE A 61 -7.70 0.38 9.27
C PHE A 61 -6.20 0.35 9.03
N GLY A 62 -5.43 -0.15 10.00
CA GLY A 62 -3.98 -0.22 10.02
C GLY A 62 -3.47 -0.14 11.45
N VAL A 63 -2.16 -0.30 11.65
CA VAL A 63 -1.51 -0.22 12.96
C VAL A 63 -0.09 0.31 12.84
N GLY A 64 0.35 1.07 13.83
CA GLY A 64 1.74 1.50 13.94
C GLY A 64 1.90 3.00 14.15
N ASN A 65 3.12 3.46 13.93
CA ASN A 65 3.51 4.85 14.09
C ASN A 65 3.05 5.70 12.91
N GLN A 66 2.23 6.72 13.18
CA GLN A 66 1.72 7.64 12.15
C GLN A 66 2.82 8.52 11.53
N ASN A 67 3.99 8.61 12.17
CA ASN A 67 5.16 9.32 11.67
C ASN A 67 6.24 8.37 11.12
N ALA A 68 5.87 7.11 10.80
CA ALA A 68 6.82 6.12 10.32
C ALA A 68 7.40 6.49 8.96
N GLU A 69 8.71 6.31 8.80
CA GLU A 69 9.38 6.45 7.51
C GLU A 69 9.23 5.18 6.63
N VAL A 70 8.80 4.05 7.23
CA VAL A 70 8.59 2.77 6.55
C VAL A 70 7.16 2.29 6.71
N LEU A 71 6.47 2.10 5.58
CA LEU A 71 5.09 1.65 5.51
C LEU A 71 5.02 0.27 4.84
N PHE A 72 4.51 -0.73 5.56
CA PHE A 72 4.22 -2.05 5.01
C PHE A 72 2.77 -2.11 4.50
N ILE A 73 2.58 -2.65 3.29
CA ILE A 73 1.25 -2.75 2.66
C ILE A 73 1.00 -4.20 2.26
N GLY A 74 -0.01 -4.81 2.88
CA GLY A 74 -0.54 -6.12 2.49
C GLY A 74 -1.72 -6.02 1.53
N GLU A 75 -2.32 -7.17 1.24
CA GLU A 75 -3.47 -7.32 0.34
C GLU A 75 -4.77 -6.93 1.03
N GLY A 76 -5.11 -7.59 2.10
CA GLY A 76 -6.36 -7.43 2.84
C GLY A 76 -6.40 -8.27 4.12
N PRO A 77 -7.40 -8.04 4.99
CA PRO A 77 -7.55 -8.79 6.23
C PRO A 77 -7.89 -10.26 5.98
N GLY A 78 -7.29 -11.15 6.76
CA GLY A 78 -7.75 -12.52 6.96
C GLY A 78 -8.78 -12.62 8.08
N GLN A 79 -9.11 -13.85 8.48
CA GLN A 79 -10.13 -14.10 9.49
C GLN A 79 -9.75 -13.54 10.87
N ASN A 80 -8.53 -13.75 11.31
CA ASN A 80 -8.09 -13.26 12.63
C ASN A 80 -8.01 -11.73 12.65
N GLU A 81 -7.57 -11.13 11.55
CA GLU A 81 -7.50 -9.68 11.36
C GLU A 81 -8.90 -9.06 11.40
N ASP A 82 -9.88 -9.67 10.73
CA ASP A 82 -11.28 -9.24 10.72
C ASP A 82 -11.92 -9.32 12.10
N LEU A 83 -11.60 -10.36 12.88
CA LEU A 83 -12.09 -10.52 14.25
C LEU A 83 -11.47 -9.53 15.24
N GLN A 84 -10.18 -9.18 15.07
CA GLN A 84 -9.44 -8.34 16.01
C GLN A 84 -9.38 -6.86 15.57
N GLY A 85 -9.71 -6.55 14.32
CA GLY A 85 -9.63 -5.18 13.78
C GLY A 85 -8.20 -4.71 13.49
N GLU A 86 -7.19 -5.59 13.56
CA GLU A 86 -5.77 -5.24 13.39
C GLU A 86 -5.12 -6.06 12.27
N PRO A 87 -4.26 -5.46 11.42
CA PRO A 87 -3.62 -6.17 10.32
C PRO A 87 -2.51 -7.11 10.82
N PHE A 88 -2.37 -8.25 10.15
CA PHE A 88 -1.29 -9.22 10.40
C PHE A 88 -1.20 -9.70 11.84
N VAL A 89 -2.31 -10.20 12.41
CA VAL A 89 -2.36 -10.81 13.75
C VAL A 89 -2.42 -12.34 13.70
N GLY A 90 -2.78 -12.96 12.57
CA GLY A 90 -2.77 -14.39 12.37
C GLY A 90 -1.36 -14.96 12.21
N ARG A 91 -1.26 -16.26 11.85
CA ARG A 91 0.03 -16.98 11.69
C ARG A 91 1.00 -16.26 10.72
N GLY A 92 0.48 -15.67 9.63
CA GLY A 92 1.30 -14.88 8.70
C GLY A 92 1.86 -13.62 9.37
N GLY A 93 1.06 -12.94 10.18
CA GLY A 93 1.48 -11.78 10.95
C GLY A 93 2.55 -12.09 11.98
N GLN A 94 2.42 -13.21 12.72
CA GLN A 94 3.43 -13.68 13.65
C GLN A 94 4.79 -13.98 12.98
N LEU A 95 4.77 -14.48 11.74
CA LEU A 95 5.99 -14.63 10.94
C LEU A 95 6.55 -13.28 10.54
N LEU A 96 5.69 -12.34 10.10
CA LEU A 96 6.10 -10.97 9.76
C LEU A 96 6.79 -10.32 10.97
N ASP A 97 6.20 -10.38 12.16
CA ASP A 97 6.78 -9.81 13.38
C ASP A 97 8.17 -10.36 13.70
N LYS A 98 8.39 -11.67 13.49
CA LYS A 98 9.71 -12.27 13.67
C LYS A 98 10.72 -11.75 12.64
N MET A 99 10.30 -11.56 11.40
CA MET A 99 11.16 -11.01 10.35
C MET A 99 11.47 -9.53 10.60
N LEU A 100 10.48 -8.75 11.01
CA LEU A 100 10.65 -7.35 11.40
C LEU A 100 11.64 -7.20 12.55
N LYS A 101 11.42 -7.98 13.64
CA LYS A 101 12.29 -7.97 14.82
C LYS A 101 13.75 -8.30 14.49
N ALA A 102 13.99 -9.17 13.52
CA ALA A 102 15.34 -9.55 13.11
C ALA A 102 16.14 -8.42 12.44
N ILE A 103 15.45 -7.33 12.03
CA ILE A 103 16.05 -6.12 11.45
C ILE A 103 15.67 -4.87 12.27
N ASP A 104 15.40 -5.04 13.57
CA ASP A 104 15.09 -3.96 14.54
C ASP A 104 13.87 -3.12 14.20
N LEU A 105 12.90 -3.69 13.47
CA LEU A 105 11.60 -3.09 13.22
C LEU A 105 10.52 -3.68 14.14
N ASP A 106 9.60 -2.80 14.59
CA ASP A 106 8.49 -3.15 15.47
C ASP A 106 7.23 -2.39 15.04
N ARG A 107 6.12 -3.13 14.83
CA ARG A 107 4.83 -2.54 14.42
C ARG A 107 4.31 -1.47 15.37
N ASN A 108 4.67 -1.54 16.66
CA ASN A 108 4.20 -0.61 17.68
C ASN A 108 5.12 0.59 17.88
N LYS A 109 6.29 0.64 17.20
CA LYS A 109 7.31 1.66 17.46
C LYS A 109 7.67 2.49 16.23
N ASN A 110 8.18 1.86 15.19
CA ASN A 110 8.92 2.55 14.14
C ASN A 110 8.45 2.28 12.70
N ILE A 111 7.38 1.52 12.52
CA ILE A 111 6.76 1.28 11.22
C ILE A 111 5.25 1.48 11.28
N TYR A 112 4.61 1.55 10.11
CA TYR A 112 3.16 1.45 9.98
C TYR A 112 2.80 0.28 9.05
N ILE A 113 1.72 -0.44 9.36
CA ILE A 113 1.23 -1.57 8.57
C ILE A 113 -0.22 -1.31 8.16
N ALA A 114 -0.51 -1.45 6.86
CA ALA A 114 -1.84 -1.33 6.30
C ALA A 114 -2.09 -2.38 5.20
N ASN A 115 -3.30 -2.38 4.63
CA ASN A 115 -3.67 -3.23 3.51
C ASN A 115 -4.28 -2.40 2.37
N ILE A 116 -4.28 -2.96 1.15
CA ILE A 116 -4.99 -2.41 -0.03
C ILE A 116 -6.48 -2.29 0.26
N VAL A 117 -7.11 -3.36 0.77
CA VAL A 117 -8.50 -3.35 1.21
C VAL A 117 -8.59 -3.43 2.74
N LYS A 118 -9.57 -2.70 3.32
CA LYS A 118 -9.75 -2.58 4.78
C LYS A 118 -10.74 -3.59 5.36
N CYS A 119 -11.41 -4.36 4.51
CA CYS A 119 -12.39 -5.35 4.90
C CYS A 119 -11.99 -6.72 4.35
N ARG A 120 -12.32 -7.78 5.08
CA ARG A 120 -11.99 -9.16 4.71
C ARG A 120 -12.80 -9.61 3.49
N PRO A 121 -12.17 -10.07 2.40
CA PRO A 121 -12.89 -10.74 1.31
C PRO A 121 -13.44 -12.11 1.77
N PRO A 122 -14.62 -12.53 1.29
CA PRO A 122 -15.19 -13.85 1.61
C PRO A 122 -14.19 -14.98 1.37
N GLN A 123 -14.09 -15.90 2.33
CA GLN A 123 -13.16 -17.06 2.29
C GLN A 123 -11.68 -16.70 2.08
N ASN A 124 -11.28 -15.47 2.37
CA ASN A 124 -9.94 -14.92 2.14
C ASN A 124 -9.49 -15.03 0.66
N ARG A 125 -10.41 -14.88 -0.30
CA ARG A 125 -10.05 -14.75 -1.72
C ARG A 125 -9.30 -13.45 -1.99
N ASP A 126 -8.61 -13.38 -3.11
CA ASP A 126 -8.06 -12.10 -3.59
C ASP A 126 -9.19 -11.05 -3.69
N PRO A 127 -8.96 -9.79 -3.29
CA PRO A 127 -9.94 -8.72 -3.48
C PRO A 127 -10.15 -8.43 -4.97
N LEU A 128 -11.41 -8.26 -5.37
CA LEU A 128 -11.76 -7.92 -6.75
C LEU A 128 -11.22 -6.54 -7.14
N PRO A 129 -10.98 -6.29 -8.44
CA PRO A 129 -10.50 -4.98 -8.90
C PRO A 129 -11.38 -3.81 -8.43
N GLU A 130 -12.71 -3.96 -8.49
CA GLU A 130 -13.67 -2.95 -8.02
C GLU A 130 -13.62 -2.72 -6.50
N GLU A 131 -13.36 -3.76 -5.71
CA GLU A 131 -13.17 -3.65 -4.26
C GLU A 131 -11.88 -2.89 -3.92
N GLN A 132 -10.80 -3.19 -4.67
CA GLN A 132 -9.54 -2.46 -4.53
C GLN A 132 -9.71 -0.98 -4.92
N GLU A 133 -10.39 -0.66 -6.02
CA GLU A 133 -10.62 0.72 -6.46
C GLU A 133 -11.48 1.50 -5.47
N ALA A 134 -12.54 0.91 -4.94
CA ALA A 134 -13.40 1.53 -3.94
C ALA A 134 -12.64 1.81 -2.61
N CYS A 135 -11.65 0.98 -2.28
CA CYS A 135 -10.95 1.02 -1.00
C CYS A 135 -9.63 1.81 -1.02
N ILE A 136 -8.95 1.88 -2.19
CA ILE A 136 -7.59 2.45 -2.29
C ILE A 136 -7.50 3.92 -1.84
N GLY A 137 -8.61 4.66 -1.86
CA GLY A 137 -8.67 6.03 -1.39
C GLY A 137 -8.26 6.19 0.08
N TRP A 138 -8.62 5.22 0.93
CA TRP A 138 -8.22 5.20 2.33
C TRP A 138 -6.70 5.07 2.49
N LEU A 139 -6.09 4.11 1.79
CA LEU A 139 -4.65 3.91 1.81
C LEU A 139 -3.89 5.11 1.25
N ARG A 140 -4.37 5.75 0.17
CA ARG A 140 -3.76 6.97 -0.39
C ARG A 140 -3.71 8.10 0.64
N ASN A 141 -4.78 8.28 1.41
CA ASN A 141 -4.81 9.29 2.48
C ASN A 141 -3.87 8.93 3.63
N GLN A 142 -3.79 7.64 4.02
CA GLN A 142 -2.80 7.19 5.00
C GLN A 142 -1.36 7.50 4.54
N VAL A 143 -1.00 7.15 3.30
CA VAL A 143 0.32 7.47 2.72
C VAL A 143 0.58 8.98 2.70
N ALA A 144 -0.43 9.79 2.37
CA ALA A 144 -0.29 11.24 2.32
C ALA A 144 -0.09 11.90 3.70
N LEU A 145 -0.68 11.32 4.75
CA LEU A 145 -0.52 11.80 6.13
C LEU A 145 0.78 11.29 6.75
N ILE A 146 1.11 10.00 6.59
CA ILE A 146 2.34 9.37 7.12
C ILE A 146 3.58 9.92 6.39
N ARG A 147 3.53 10.11 5.07
CA ARG A 147 4.64 10.55 4.20
C ARG A 147 5.87 9.64 4.32
N PRO A 148 5.71 8.32 4.15
CA PRO A 148 6.83 7.39 4.30
C PRO A 148 7.91 7.65 3.25
N LYS A 149 9.17 7.34 3.56
CA LYS A 149 10.29 7.31 2.61
C LYS A 149 10.35 5.99 1.85
N ILE A 150 9.90 4.89 2.51
CA ILE A 150 9.89 3.55 1.93
C ILE A 150 8.50 2.90 2.08
N ILE A 151 8.00 2.32 0.99
CA ILE A 151 6.84 1.42 1.01
C ILE A 151 7.31 0.00 0.71
N VAL A 152 6.93 -0.96 1.56
CA VAL A 152 7.19 -2.39 1.39
C VAL A 152 5.90 -3.13 1.10
N CYS A 153 5.74 -3.62 -0.13
CA CYS A 153 4.57 -4.40 -0.54
C CYS A 153 4.73 -5.87 -0.14
N LEU A 154 3.81 -6.38 0.66
CA LEU A 154 3.76 -7.77 1.10
C LEU A 154 2.93 -8.61 0.14
N GLY A 155 3.61 -9.28 -0.82
CA GLY A 155 2.98 -10.17 -1.79
C GLY A 155 2.52 -9.50 -3.09
N ARG A 156 1.97 -10.35 -3.97
CA ARG A 156 1.66 -10.02 -5.37
C ARG A 156 0.63 -8.90 -5.52
N ILE A 157 -0.49 -8.99 -4.80
CA ILE A 157 -1.60 -8.03 -4.98
C ILE A 157 -1.18 -6.61 -4.59
N ALA A 158 -0.50 -6.45 -3.45
CA ALA A 158 0.02 -5.15 -3.03
C ALA A 158 1.06 -4.62 -4.02
N ALA A 159 2.00 -5.46 -4.47
CA ALA A 159 3.02 -5.09 -5.43
C ALA A 159 2.45 -4.65 -6.79
N MET A 160 1.49 -5.40 -7.33
CA MET A 160 0.83 -5.04 -8.60
C MET A 160 0.01 -3.76 -8.50
N LYS A 161 -0.60 -3.49 -7.36
CA LYS A 161 -1.42 -2.27 -7.15
C LYS A 161 -0.57 -1.03 -6.92
N ILE A 162 0.55 -1.14 -6.21
CA ILE A 162 1.36 0.00 -5.76
C ILE A 162 2.54 0.27 -6.71
N ILE A 163 3.28 -0.76 -7.10
CA ILE A 163 4.52 -0.61 -7.89
C ILE A 163 4.20 -0.59 -9.39
N LYS A 164 3.76 -1.73 -9.94
CA LYS A 164 3.39 -1.85 -11.37
C LYS A 164 2.45 -3.02 -11.62
N PRO A 165 1.48 -2.91 -12.55
CA PRO A 165 0.44 -3.92 -12.77
C PRO A 165 0.96 -5.29 -13.21
N ASP A 166 2.10 -5.35 -13.89
CA ASP A 166 2.73 -6.56 -14.43
C ASP A 166 3.83 -7.14 -13.52
N MET A 167 3.87 -6.75 -12.24
CA MET A 167 4.87 -7.19 -11.26
C MET A 167 4.93 -8.71 -11.10
N LYS A 168 6.12 -9.27 -11.37
CA LYS A 168 6.40 -10.70 -11.21
C LYS A 168 7.09 -10.94 -9.87
N ILE A 169 6.30 -11.08 -8.80
CA ILE A 169 6.78 -11.14 -7.42
C ILE A 169 7.89 -12.19 -7.20
N THR A 170 7.82 -13.34 -7.87
CA THR A 170 8.82 -14.42 -7.74
C THR A 170 10.18 -14.09 -8.35
N LYS A 171 10.27 -13.04 -9.17
CA LYS A 171 11.51 -12.62 -9.86
C LYS A 171 11.98 -11.24 -9.44
N GLU A 172 11.05 -10.40 -8.98
CA GLU A 172 11.27 -8.97 -8.76
C GLU A 172 11.13 -8.56 -7.29
N HIS A 173 10.95 -9.53 -6.37
CA HIS A 173 11.03 -9.22 -4.94
C HIS A 173 12.45 -8.77 -4.56
N GLY A 174 12.57 -7.97 -3.52
CA GLY A 174 13.85 -7.42 -3.05
C GLY A 174 14.50 -6.38 -3.97
N ILE A 175 13.81 -5.96 -5.05
CA ILE A 175 14.24 -4.89 -5.94
C ILE A 175 13.55 -3.58 -5.51
N PHE A 176 14.33 -2.48 -5.44
CA PHE A 176 13.79 -1.15 -5.17
C PHE A 176 13.38 -0.46 -6.46
N PHE A 177 12.20 0.14 -6.43
CA PHE A 177 11.61 0.99 -7.46
C PHE A 177 11.43 2.39 -6.89
N GLU A 178 11.74 3.42 -7.66
CA GLU A 178 11.57 4.80 -7.24
C GLU A 178 10.51 5.50 -8.08
N ARG A 179 9.66 6.28 -7.42
CA ARG A 179 8.69 7.16 -8.07
C ARG A 179 8.49 8.43 -7.26
N ASN A 180 8.86 9.58 -7.84
CA ASN A 180 8.71 10.90 -7.21
C ASN A 180 9.35 10.99 -5.81
N GLY A 181 10.53 10.42 -5.63
CA GLY A 181 11.26 10.42 -4.36
C GLY A 181 10.77 9.39 -3.33
N LEU A 182 9.73 8.62 -3.66
CA LEU A 182 9.24 7.51 -2.82
C LEU A 182 9.87 6.21 -3.30
N LEU A 183 10.57 5.52 -2.41
CA LEU A 183 11.10 4.18 -2.67
C LEU A 183 10.05 3.12 -2.36
N MET A 184 9.95 2.14 -3.25
CA MET A 184 9.03 1.02 -3.11
C MET A 184 9.77 -0.30 -3.33
N MET A 185 9.49 -1.29 -2.53
CA MET A 185 10.00 -2.65 -2.68
C MET A 185 8.87 -3.65 -2.49
N ALA A 186 8.94 -4.79 -3.13
CA ALA A 186 8.05 -5.91 -2.82
C ALA A 186 8.84 -7.07 -2.22
N THR A 187 8.21 -7.81 -1.31
CA THR A 187 8.70 -9.10 -0.83
C THR A 187 7.59 -10.14 -0.82
N LEU A 188 7.94 -11.39 -0.58
CA LEU A 188 6.98 -12.49 -0.56
C LEU A 188 6.00 -12.34 0.62
N HIS A 189 4.73 -12.68 0.38
CA HIS A 189 3.71 -12.57 1.42
C HIS A 189 3.97 -13.58 2.56
N PRO A 190 3.90 -13.18 3.84
CA PRO A 190 4.18 -14.09 4.97
C PRO A 190 3.35 -15.37 4.96
N ALA A 191 2.07 -15.31 4.57
CA ALA A 191 1.23 -16.50 4.43
C ALA A 191 1.70 -17.45 3.30
N ALA A 192 2.31 -16.93 2.23
CA ALA A 192 2.91 -17.75 1.20
C ALA A 192 4.18 -18.47 1.72
N LEU A 193 4.97 -17.79 2.53
CA LEU A 193 6.17 -18.37 3.19
C LEU A 193 5.81 -19.48 4.19
N LEU A 194 4.63 -19.45 4.79
CA LEU A 194 4.13 -20.56 5.64
C LEU A 194 3.76 -21.78 4.80
N ARG A 195 3.23 -21.57 3.58
CA ARG A 195 2.90 -22.67 2.64
C ARG A 195 4.15 -23.23 1.95
N ASN A 196 5.14 -22.37 1.68
CA ASN A 196 6.41 -22.77 1.07
C ASN A 196 7.60 -22.24 1.90
N PRO A 197 7.99 -22.96 2.97
CA PRO A 197 9.07 -22.51 3.88
C PRO A 197 10.44 -22.39 3.21
N ARG A 198 10.68 -23.05 2.06
CA ARG A 198 11.94 -22.97 1.32
C ARG A 198 12.26 -21.57 0.82
N GLN A 199 11.25 -20.72 0.65
CA GLN A 199 11.40 -19.32 0.22
C GLN A 199 11.69 -18.34 1.38
N LYS A 200 11.74 -18.80 2.62
CA LYS A 200 12.03 -17.92 3.77
C LYS A 200 13.40 -17.25 3.71
N PRO A 201 14.48 -17.96 3.32
CA PRO A 201 15.80 -17.32 3.17
C PRO A 201 15.78 -16.17 2.17
N ASP A 202 15.18 -16.37 0.98
CA ASP A 202 15.10 -15.35 -0.06
C ASP A 202 14.31 -14.11 0.42
N ALA A 203 13.18 -14.35 1.09
CA ALA A 203 12.40 -13.28 1.69
C ALA A 203 13.18 -12.56 2.80
N PHE A 204 14.00 -13.26 3.58
CA PHE A 204 14.82 -12.65 4.62
C PHE A 204 15.93 -11.78 4.04
N GLU A 205 16.55 -12.19 2.93
CA GLU A 205 17.48 -11.34 2.17
C GLU A 205 16.82 -10.01 1.74
N ASP A 206 15.53 -10.00 1.39
CA ASP A 206 14.80 -8.77 1.11
C ASP A 206 14.76 -7.85 2.34
N PHE A 207 14.54 -8.42 3.54
CA PHE A 207 14.54 -7.66 4.79
C PHE A 207 15.93 -7.09 5.13
N LEU A 208 17.01 -7.83 4.87
CA LEU A 208 18.38 -7.32 5.05
C LEU A 208 18.69 -6.16 4.08
N LYS A 209 18.25 -6.27 2.81
CA LYS A 209 18.33 -5.15 1.85
C LYS A 209 17.53 -3.94 2.31
N LEU A 210 16.33 -4.19 2.88
CA LEU A 210 15.50 -3.14 3.45
C LEU A 210 16.22 -2.44 4.61
N GLN A 211 16.78 -3.19 5.57
CA GLN A 211 17.54 -2.65 6.70
C GLN A 211 18.67 -1.75 6.23
N LYS A 212 19.46 -2.22 5.26
CA LYS A 212 20.52 -1.42 4.64
C LYS A 212 19.97 -0.10 4.07
N LYS A 213 18.84 -0.18 3.32
CA LYS A 213 18.23 1.01 2.71
C LYS A 213 17.65 1.97 3.75
N ILE A 214 17.07 1.47 4.85
CA ILE A 214 16.61 2.31 5.97
C ILE A 214 17.79 3.09 6.56
N ASN A 215 18.91 2.41 6.84
CA ASN A 215 20.12 3.07 7.38
C ASN A 215 20.71 4.15 6.42
N GLU A 216 20.47 4.01 5.11
CA GLU A 216 20.95 4.98 4.12
C GLU A 216 20.09 6.26 4.03
N ILE A 217 18.77 6.15 4.22
CA ILE A 217 17.85 7.25 3.87
C ILE A 217 16.86 7.66 4.96
N CYS A 218 16.62 6.82 5.98
CA CYS A 218 15.72 7.12 7.07
C CYS A 218 16.47 7.81 8.22
N GLU A 219 15.83 8.79 8.85
CA GLU A 219 16.46 9.66 9.84
C GLU A 219 16.16 9.23 11.27
N HIS A 220 14.96 8.65 11.49
CA HIS A 220 14.47 8.36 12.85
C HIS A 220 13.87 6.97 13.03
N THR A 221 13.95 6.10 12.02
CA THR A 221 13.38 4.75 12.12
C THR A 221 14.04 3.91 13.23
N TYR A 222 15.34 4.08 13.44
CA TYR A 222 16.12 3.34 14.46
C TYR A 222 16.57 4.20 15.65
N ASN A 223 16.14 5.49 15.70
CA ASN A 223 16.48 6.45 16.76
C ASN A 223 15.32 6.67 17.74
#